data_2a75bf38287d0a8cb62ef0529039011e
#
_entry.id   2a75bf38287d0a8cb62ef0529039011e
#
_cell.length_a   1.000
_cell.length_b   1.000
_cell.length_c   1.000
_cell.angle_alpha   90.00
_cell.angle_beta   90.00
_cell.angle_gamma   90.00
#
_symmetry.space_group_name_H-M   'P 1'
#
loop_
_entity.id
_entity.type
_entity.pdbx_description
1 polymer ?
#
loop_
_entity_poly.entity_id
_entity_poly.type
_entity_poly.pdbx_seq_one_letter_code
_entity_poly.pdbx_strand_id
1 'polypeptide(L)'
;MLKDKLVLLVDDEPSVLRATSTGLKSRGFKVHTVAGAAEALREIHNLKPSIIISDLVMPGTNGFELFQEIKKDGEFKSLPFVFLTGVDDYYAKKFGKELGGAAYITKPVDLDELEQIIKEKIGE
;
A
#
# COMPACT_ATOMS: atom_id res chain seq x y z
N MET A 1 -3.71 14.41 -11.94
CA MET A 1 -2.41 14.95 -11.52
C MET A 1 -2.03 14.36 -10.18
N LEU A 2 -0.75 14.19 -9.91
CA LEU A 2 -0.28 13.56 -8.67
C LEU A 2 -0.83 14.23 -7.41
N LYS A 3 -0.95 15.54 -7.40
CA LYS A 3 -1.42 16.27 -6.22
C LYS A 3 -2.87 15.95 -5.85
N ASP A 4 -3.63 15.37 -6.78
CA ASP A 4 -5.01 15.00 -6.52
C ASP A 4 -5.15 13.51 -6.16
N LYS A 5 -4.04 12.79 -6.11
CA LYS A 5 -4.02 11.37 -5.84
C LYS A 5 -3.59 11.13 -4.39
N LEU A 6 -4.39 10.38 -3.68
CA LEU A 6 -4.11 10.06 -2.27
C LEU A 6 -3.54 8.64 -2.17
N VAL A 7 -2.39 8.55 -1.51
CA VAL A 7 -1.76 7.27 -1.17
C VAL A 7 -2.14 6.92 0.26
N LEU A 8 -2.72 5.75 0.45
CA LEU A 8 -2.96 5.22 1.80
C LEU A 8 -1.81 4.28 2.13
N LEU A 9 -1.03 4.64 3.13
CA LEU A 9 0.15 3.87 3.55
C LEU A 9 -0.15 3.15 4.86
N VAL A 10 -0.05 1.83 4.86
CA VAL A 10 -0.39 0.98 6.00
C VAL A 10 0.85 0.23 6.47
N ASP A 11 1.29 0.49 7.69
CA ASP A 11 2.45 -0.19 8.29
C ASP A 11 2.37 -0.03 9.80
N ASP A 12 2.78 -1.05 10.55
CA ASP A 12 2.77 -1.00 12.00
C ASP A 12 4.07 -0.44 12.59
N GLU A 13 5.07 -0.19 11.77
CA GLU A 13 6.34 0.39 12.20
C GLU A 13 6.36 1.90 12.02
N PRO A 14 6.34 2.70 13.10
CA PRO A 14 6.29 4.16 12.97
C PRO A 14 7.44 4.77 12.18
N SER A 15 8.63 4.18 12.26
CA SER A 15 9.79 4.69 11.53
C SER A 15 9.62 4.51 10.03
N VAL A 16 9.06 3.38 9.60
CA VAL A 16 8.79 3.11 8.18
C VAL A 16 7.72 4.06 7.67
N LEU A 17 6.63 4.24 8.44
CA LEU A 17 5.57 5.18 8.07
C LEU A 17 6.12 6.59 7.87
N ARG A 18 6.93 7.07 8.82
CA ARG A 18 7.49 8.42 8.73
C ARG A 18 8.40 8.59 7.53
N ALA A 19 9.36 7.68 7.36
CA ALA A 19 10.35 7.79 6.29
C ALA A 19 9.69 7.71 4.91
N THR A 20 8.80 6.73 4.73
CA THR A 20 8.13 6.53 3.44
C THR A 20 7.16 7.66 3.14
N SER A 21 6.38 8.08 4.13
CA SER A 21 5.42 9.17 4.00
C SER A 21 6.13 10.49 3.64
N THR A 22 7.19 10.82 4.37
CA THR A 22 7.96 12.04 4.11
C THR A 22 8.56 12.02 2.72
N GLY A 23 9.12 10.90 2.31
CA GLY A 23 9.71 10.75 0.97
C GLY A 23 8.67 10.91 -0.14
N LEU A 24 7.51 10.31 0.03
CA LEU A 24 6.44 10.44 -0.97
C LEU A 24 5.87 11.84 -1.04
N LYS A 25 5.66 12.48 0.11
CA LYS A 25 5.16 13.86 0.15
C LYS A 25 6.12 14.81 -0.55
N SER A 26 7.44 14.62 -0.38
CA SER A 26 8.42 15.45 -1.03
C SER A 26 8.43 15.26 -2.54
N ARG A 27 7.85 14.17 -3.04
CA ARG A 27 7.73 13.88 -4.46
C ARG A 27 6.38 14.28 -5.04
N GLY A 28 5.55 14.99 -4.26
CA GLY A 28 4.31 15.56 -4.74
C GLY A 28 3.06 14.73 -4.45
N PHE A 29 3.18 13.62 -3.73
CA PHE A 29 2.01 12.80 -3.38
C PHE A 29 1.34 13.29 -2.11
N LYS A 30 0.02 13.12 -2.04
CA LYS A 30 -0.70 13.22 -0.78
C LYS A 30 -0.65 11.84 -0.13
N VAL A 31 -0.32 11.79 1.15
CA VAL A 31 -0.18 10.52 1.86
C VAL A 31 -0.95 10.57 3.17
N HIS A 32 -1.76 9.55 3.41
CA HIS A 32 -2.40 9.33 4.70
C HIS A 32 -1.84 8.03 5.28
N THR A 33 -1.37 8.07 6.51
CA THR A 33 -0.78 6.90 7.14
C THR A 33 -1.72 6.31 8.17
N VAL A 34 -1.77 4.98 8.23
CA VAL A 34 -2.47 4.24 9.27
C VAL A 34 -1.55 3.16 9.82
N ALA A 35 -1.74 2.82 11.09
CA ALA A 35 -0.83 1.89 11.78
C ALA A 35 -1.20 0.43 11.63
N GLY A 36 -2.31 0.12 10.97
CA GLY A 36 -2.72 -1.26 10.80
C GLY A 36 -3.95 -1.43 9.93
N ALA A 37 -4.29 -2.69 9.66
CA ALA A 37 -5.37 -3.03 8.75
C ALA A 37 -6.75 -2.58 9.25
N ALA A 38 -7.01 -2.71 10.55
CA ALA A 38 -8.31 -2.31 11.12
C ALA A 38 -8.57 -0.82 10.90
N GLU A 39 -7.56 0.01 11.13
CA GLU A 39 -7.65 1.44 10.91
C GLU A 39 -7.89 1.76 9.42
N ALA A 40 -7.16 1.06 8.54
CA ALA A 40 -7.35 1.22 7.10
C ALA A 40 -8.78 0.91 6.68
N LEU A 41 -9.36 -0.18 7.17
CA LEU A 41 -10.72 -0.57 6.84
C LEU A 41 -11.75 0.43 7.36
N ARG A 42 -11.50 1.02 8.53
CA ARG A 42 -12.42 2.03 9.08
C ARG A 42 -12.42 3.31 8.28
N GLU A 43 -11.28 3.69 7.71
CA GLU A 43 -11.12 5.00 7.09
C GLU A 43 -11.23 5.01 5.58
N ILE A 44 -11.15 3.86 4.92
CA ILE A 44 -11.03 3.79 3.46
C ILE A 44 -12.20 4.45 2.71
N HIS A 45 -13.42 4.32 3.23
CA HIS A 45 -14.59 4.90 2.57
C HIS A 45 -14.59 6.43 2.60
N ASN A 46 -14.06 7.01 3.67
CA ASN A 46 -13.95 8.46 3.79
C ASN A 46 -12.77 9.00 3.01
N LEU A 47 -11.67 8.25 2.98
CA LEU A 47 -10.44 8.70 2.32
C LEU A 47 -10.48 8.55 0.81
N LYS A 48 -11.09 7.48 0.32
CA LYS A 48 -11.15 7.12 -1.10
C LYS A 48 -9.78 7.24 -1.77
N PRO A 49 -8.80 6.43 -1.31
CA PRO A 49 -7.45 6.53 -1.84
C PRO A 49 -7.37 6.09 -3.30
N SER A 50 -6.35 6.56 -3.99
CA SER A 50 -6.08 6.16 -5.37
C SER A 50 -5.22 4.90 -5.43
N ILE A 51 -4.52 4.59 -4.35
CA ILE A 51 -3.65 3.42 -4.24
C ILE A 51 -3.42 3.11 -2.77
N ILE A 52 -3.24 1.84 -2.45
CA ILE A 52 -2.84 1.42 -1.10
C ILE A 52 -1.45 0.80 -1.16
N ILE A 53 -0.59 1.22 -0.24
CA ILE A 53 0.71 0.62 -0.02
C ILE A 53 0.67 0.03 1.38
N SER A 54 0.83 -1.27 1.49
CA SER A 54 0.69 -1.97 2.78
C SER A 54 1.84 -2.91 3.05
N ASP A 55 2.32 -2.87 4.30
CA ASP A 55 3.20 -3.93 4.77
C ASP A 55 2.45 -5.26 4.70
N LEU A 56 3.15 -6.30 4.32
CA LEU A 56 2.57 -7.62 4.20
C LEU A 56 2.40 -8.31 5.55
N VAL A 57 3.36 -8.09 6.45
CA VAL A 57 3.37 -8.73 7.77
C VAL A 57 3.08 -7.70 8.85
N MET A 58 1.91 -7.81 9.49
CA MET A 58 1.50 -6.91 10.57
C MET A 58 0.82 -7.74 11.67
N PRO A 59 0.89 -7.31 12.94
CA PRO A 59 0.14 -7.97 14.01
C PRO A 59 -1.37 -7.94 13.72
N GLY A 60 -2.03 -9.05 14.00
CA GLY A 60 -3.46 -9.18 13.72
C GLY A 60 -3.70 -9.49 12.25
N THR A 61 -4.43 -8.62 11.56
CA THR A 61 -4.72 -8.80 10.14
C THR A 61 -3.50 -8.46 9.29
N ASN A 62 -3.01 -9.42 8.49
CA ASN A 62 -1.87 -9.19 7.60
C ASN A 62 -2.29 -8.46 6.31
N GLY A 63 -1.30 -8.09 5.49
CA GLY A 63 -1.56 -7.34 4.26
C GLY A 63 -2.41 -8.10 3.25
N PHE A 64 -2.29 -9.42 3.16
CA PHE A 64 -3.12 -10.21 2.26
C PHE A 64 -4.59 -10.20 2.70
N GLU A 65 -4.84 -10.34 3.99
CA GLU A 65 -6.20 -10.30 4.52
C GLU A 65 -6.81 -8.92 4.28
N LEU A 66 -6.05 -7.86 4.48
CA LEU A 66 -6.50 -6.50 4.17
C LEU A 66 -6.87 -6.37 2.70
N PHE A 67 -6.02 -6.87 1.82
CA PHE A 67 -6.27 -6.87 0.37
C PHE A 67 -7.59 -7.58 0.06
N GLN A 68 -7.78 -8.78 0.61
CA GLN A 68 -9.00 -9.56 0.37
C GLN A 68 -10.24 -8.85 0.85
N GLU A 69 -10.20 -8.27 2.04
CA GLU A 69 -11.35 -7.55 2.59
C GLU A 69 -11.72 -6.32 1.74
N ILE A 70 -10.72 -5.58 1.30
CA ILE A 70 -10.96 -4.38 0.48
C ILE A 70 -11.52 -4.76 -0.89
N LYS A 71 -11.01 -5.85 -1.49
CA LYS A 71 -11.47 -6.28 -2.81
C LYS A 71 -12.88 -6.85 -2.83
N LYS A 72 -13.42 -7.24 -1.67
CA LYS A 72 -14.82 -7.67 -1.57
C LYS A 72 -15.79 -6.49 -1.73
N ASP A 73 -15.32 -5.28 -1.45
CA ASP A 73 -16.13 -4.09 -1.59
C ASP A 73 -16.10 -3.63 -3.05
N GLY A 74 -17.27 -3.55 -3.67
CA GLY A 74 -17.37 -3.16 -5.08
C GLY A 74 -16.78 -1.79 -5.38
N GLU A 75 -16.80 -0.88 -4.43
CA GLU A 75 -16.22 0.46 -4.60
C GLU A 75 -14.71 0.39 -4.81
N PHE A 76 -14.03 -0.59 -4.19
CA PHE A 76 -12.57 -0.69 -4.21
C PHE A 76 -12.06 -1.90 -5.00
N LYS A 77 -12.91 -2.51 -5.80
CA LYS A 77 -12.56 -3.70 -6.57
C LYS A 77 -11.35 -3.49 -7.48
N SER A 78 -11.22 -2.29 -8.04
CA SER A 78 -10.12 -1.96 -8.96
C SER A 78 -9.01 -1.13 -8.33
N LEU A 79 -9.06 -0.94 -7.01
CA LEU A 79 -8.05 -0.13 -6.32
C LEU A 79 -6.69 -0.80 -6.38
N PRO A 80 -5.65 -0.10 -6.89
CA PRO A 80 -4.32 -0.67 -6.94
C PRO A 80 -3.72 -0.91 -5.56
N PHE A 81 -2.96 -2.00 -5.43
CA PHE A 81 -2.28 -2.38 -4.19
C PHE A 81 -0.80 -2.59 -4.45
N VAL A 82 0.02 -2.12 -3.51
CA VAL A 82 1.46 -2.40 -3.49
C VAL A 82 1.78 -2.97 -2.11
N PHE A 83 2.45 -4.12 -2.07
CA PHE A 83 2.87 -4.73 -0.82
C PHE A 83 4.34 -4.45 -0.55
N LEU A 84 4.66 -4.12 0.71
CA LEU A 84 6.03 -4.01 1.18
C LEU A 84 6.41 -5.33 1.86
N THR A 85 7.50 -5.94 1.45
CA THR A 85 7.86 -7.29 1.90
C THR A 85 9.29 -7.35 2.42
N GLY A 86 9.58 -8.33 3.28
CA GLY A 86 10.96 -8.67 3.63
C GLY A 86 11.67 -9.36 2.47
N VAL A 87 13.01 -9.36 2.51
CA VAL A 87 13.84 -9.89 1.43
C VAL A 87 13.49 -11.34 1.07
N ASP A 88 13.21 -12.17 2.08
CA ASP A 88 12.93 -13.59 1.88
C ASP A 88 11.50 -13.94 2.21
N ASP A 89 10.56 -13.06 1.88
CA ASP A 89 9.16 -13.31 2.21
C ASP A 89 8.59 -14.43 1.34
N TYR A 90 8.43 -15.58 1.96
CA TYR A 90 7.89 -16.78 1.32
C TYR A 90 6.46 -16.55 0.81
N TYR A 91 5.65 -15.84 1.58
CA TYR A 91 4.25 -15.61 1.22
C TYR A 91 4.13 -14.71 0.00
N ALA A 92 4.98 -13.70 -0.12
CA ALA A 92 4.96 -12.82 -1.28
C ALA A 92 5.20 -13.61 -2.57
N LYS A 93 6.14 -14.55 -2.54
CA LYS A 93 6.45 -15.39 -3.70
C LYS A 93 5.34 -16.38 -4.00
N LYS A 94 4.78 -16.99 -2.96
CA LYS A 94 3.76 -18.03 -3.11
C LYS A 94 2.41 -17.46 -3.53
N PHE A 95 1.97 -16.38 -2.89
CA PHE A 95 0.65 -15.81 -3.12
C PHE A 95 0.62 -14.66 -4.10
N GLY A 96 1.78 -14.17 -4.53
CA GLY A 96 1.84 -13.04 -5.46
C GLY A 96 1.08 -13.29 -6.76
N LYS A 97 1.13 -14.51 -7.26
CA LYS A 97 0.41 -14.89 -8.48
C LYS A 97 -1.09 -14.96 -8.25
N GLU A 98 -1.51 -15.36 -7.05
CA GLU A 98 -2.92 -15.50 -6.70
C GLU A 98 -3.60 -14.15 -6.51
N LEU A 99 -2.83 -13.13 -6.11
CA LEU A 99 -3.36 -11.80 -5.83
C LEU A 99 -3.54 -10.94 -7.09
N GLY A 100 -3.10 -11.41 -8.22
CA GLY A 100 -3.28 -10.80 -9.54
C GLY A 100 -3.23 -9.27 -9.56
N GLY A 101 -2.25 -8.69 -10.21
CA GLY A 101 -2.17 -7.25 -10.39
C GLY A 101 -1.57 -6.46 -9.23
N ALA A 102 -1.31 -7.09 -8.10
CA ALA A 102 -0.62 -6.44 -7.00
C ALA A 102 0.88 -6.35 -7.30
N ALA A 103 1.51 -5.25 -6.92
CA ALA A 103 2.95 -5.10 -7.04
C ALA A 103 3.61 -5.36 -5.69
N TYR A 104 4.90 -5.68 -5.71
CA TYR A 104 5.68 -5.95 -4.51
C TYR A 104 6.95 -5.13 -4.52
N ILE A 105 7.29 -4.56 -3.36
CA ILE A 105 8.55 -3.88 -3.15
C ILE A 105 9.22 -4.47 -1.93
N THR A 106 10.48 -4.87 -2.07
CA THR A 106 11.26 -5.43 -0.97
C THR A 106 11.80 -4.31 -0.08
N LYS A 107 11.68 -4.46 1.24
CA LYS A 107 12.28 -3.52 2.19
C LYS A 107 13.80 -3.74 2.25
N PRO A 108 14.60 -2.69 2.42
CA PRO A 108 14.19 -1.30 2.65
C PRO A 108 13.63 -0.65 1.39
N VAL A 109 12.67 0.26 1.57
CA VAL A 109 11.94 0.84 0.44
C VAL A 109 12.84 1.78 -0.35
N ASP A 110 12.96 1.50 -1.66
CA ASP A 110 13.59 2.41 -2.61
C ASP A 110 12.51 3.36 -3.10
N LEU A 111 12.64 4.63 -2.75
CA LEU A 111 11.63 5.63 -3.09
C LEU A 111 11.49 5.89 -4.59
N ASP A 112 12.57 5.77 -5.36
CA ASP A 112 12.50 5.92 -6.81
C ASP A 112 11.67 4.79 -7.43
N GLU A 113 11.90 3.56 -6.98
CA GLU A 113 11.13 2.40 -7.42
C GLU A 113 9.67 2.54 -7.03
N LEU A 114 9.40 2.93 -5.79
CA LEU A 114 8.04 3.11 -5.29
C LEU A 114 7.30 4.20 -6.07
N GLU A 115 7.93 5.33 -6.31
CA GLU A 115 7.36 6.41 -7.10
C GLU A 115 6.96 5.93 -8.50
N GLN A 116 7.85 5.19 -9.16
CA GLN A 116 7.59 4.67 -10.49
C GLN A 116 6.40 3.72 -10.49
N ILE A 117 6.35 2.81 -9.52
CA ILE A 117 5.24 1.85 -9.44
C ILE A 117 3.92 2.57 -9.19
N ILE A 118 3.91 3.56 -8.29
CA ILE A 118 2.70 4.34 -8.03
C ILE A 118 2.21 5.01 -9.32
N LYS A 119 3.10 5.67 -10.04
CA LYS A 119 2.73 6.36 -11.27
C LYS A 119 2.17 5.40 -12.32
N GLU A 120 2.77 4.23 -12.47
CA GLU A 120 2.26 3.21 -13.39
C GLU A 120 0.87 2.73 -12.98
N LYS A 121 0.66 2.50 -11.70
CA LYS A 121 -0.62 1.96 -11.20
C LYS A 121 -1.76 2.97 -11.26
N ILE A 122 -1.48 4.25 -11.05
CA ILE A 122 -2.52 5.29 -11.11
C ILE A 122 -2.64 5.94 -12.49
N GLY A 123 -1.86 5.49 -13.47
CA GLY A 123 -1.97 5.96 -14.85
C GLY A 123 -1.27 7.25 -15.17
N GLU A 124 -0.21 7.57 -14.44
CA GLU A 124 0.54 8.82 -14.69
C GLU A 124 1.97 8.61 -15.22
#